data_51149f1b249e070f5743de924dcf3f2e
#
_entry.id   51149f1b249e070f5743de924dcf3f2e
#
_cell.length_a   1.000
_cell.length_b   1.000
_cell.length_c   1.000
_cell.angle_alpha   90.00
_cell.angle_beta   90.00
_cell.angle_gamma   90.00
#
_symmetry.space_group_name_H-M   'P 1'
#
loop_
_entity.id
_entity.type
_entity.pdbx_description
1 polymer ?
#
loop_
_entity_poly.entity_id
_entity_poly.type
_entity_poly.pdbx_seq_one_letter_code
_entity_poly.pdbx_strand_id
1 'polypeptide(L)'
;MISRLLLRAWSPGPALGLGAPCRPLSAGSGPGQYLHHSIVPTMHYQDSLPRLPIPKLEDTIQRYLSAQKPLLNDSQLRQTEQFCKSFKNGIGKELHKQLVAQDKQNKHTSYISGQGFDRHLFALQYLAAAKGIALPELYLDPAYVQINHNILSTSTLSSPAVSLGGFAPVVPDGFGIGYAVHDNWIGCNVSSYPRRNAREFLQCVEKSLEDMFDVLEGKSIKT
;
A
#
# COMPACT_ATOMS: atom_id res chain seq x y z
N MET A 1 -3.05 29.65 10.90
CA MET A 1 -3.99 29.05 11.86
C MET A 1 -4.15 27.58 11.52
N ILE A 2 -3.35 26.73 12.12
CA ILE A 2 -3.52 25.27 12.02
C ILE A 2 -4.46 24.89 13.16
N SER A 3 -5.72 24.72 12.84
CA SER A 3 -6.74 24.35 13.82
C SER A 3 -7.20 22.93 13.53
N ARG A 4 -6.81 22.03 14.40
CA ARG A 4 -7.33 20.68 14.64
C ARG A 4 -6.68 19.54 13.87
N LEU A 5 -5.78 18.89 14.58
CA LEU A 5 -5.42 17.50 14.35
C LEU A 5 -6.63 16.63 14.76
N LEU A 6 -7.25 15.95 13.82
CA LEU A 6 -8.28 14.94 14.12
C LEU A 6 -7.65 13.55 14.07
N LEU A 7 -7.17 13.09 15.21
CA LEU A 7 -6.61 11.74 15.35
C LEU A 7 -7.69 10.82 15.96
N ARG A 8 -7.98 9.70 15.29
CA ARG A 8 -8.88 8.67 15.81
C ARG A 8 -8.21 7.31 15.80
N ALA A 9 -8.11 6.71 17.00
CA ALA A 9 -7.77 5.29 17.14
C ALA A 9 -9.06 4.46 17.12
N TRP A 10 -9.11 3.46 16.27
CA TRP A 10 -10.18 2.47 16.25
C TRP A 10 -9.67 1.18 16.90
N SER A 11 -10.16 0.86 18.09
CA SER A 11 -10.07 -0.47 18.68
C SER A 11 -11.41 -1.16 18.46
N PRO A 12 -11.46 -2.46 18.15
CA PRO A 12 -12.71 -3.18 18.10
C PRO A 12 -13.28 -3.23 19.52
N GLY A 13 -14.23 -2.33 19.80
CA GLY A 13 -15.09 -2.44 20.97
C GLY A 13 -16.05 -3.60 20.79
N PRO A 14 -16.69 -4.09 21.90
CA PRO A 14 -17.72 -5.11 21.80
C PRO A 14 -18.77 -4.67 20.79
N ALA A 15 -19.21 -5.62 19.95
CA ALA A 15 -20.15 -5.40 18.87
C ALA A 15 -21.36 -4.60 19.37
N LEU A 16 -21.39 -3.31 19.02
CA LEU A 16 -22.56 -2.47 19.24
C LEU A 16 -23.59 -2.86 18.20
N GLY A 17 -24.76 -3.24 18.69
CA GLY A 17 -25.90 -3.70 17.92
C GLY A 17 -26.23 -2.77 16.76
N LEU A 18 -26.58 -3.37 15.65
CA LEU A 18 -27.22 -2.77 14.49
C LEU A 18 -28.38 -1.88 14.94
N GLY A 19 -28.26 -0.55 14.82
CA GLY A 19 -29.41 0.29 15.08
C GLY A 19 -29.20 1.76 15.41
N ALA A 20 -28.11 2.40 14.97
CA ALA A 20 -28.12 3.88 14.95
C ALA A 20 -28.39 4.34 13.50
N PRO A 21 -29.47 5.09 13.23
CA PRO A 21 -29.68 5.67 11.92
C PRO A 21 -28.52 6.64 11.63
N CYS A 22 -27.85 6.44 10.50
CA CYS A 22 -26.96 7.45 9.95
C CYS A 22 -27.74 8.77 9.93
N ARG A 23 -27.35 9.76 10.73
CA ARG A 23 -27.88 11.12 10.58
C ARG A 23 -27.64 11.52 9.13
N PRO A 24 -28.66 11.86 8.36
CA PRO A 24 -28.44 12.45 7.05
C PRO A 24 -27.61 13.72 7.28
N LEU A 25 -26.49 13.82 6.59
CA LEU A 25 -25.73 15.06 6.48
C LEU A 25 -26.74 16.11 6.04
N SER A 26 -26.94 17.13 6.86
CA SER A 26 -27.90 18.21 6.63
C SER A 26 -27.75 18.71 5.20
N ALA A 27 -28.85 18.67 4.47
CA ALA A 27 -28.97 19.23 3.15
C ALA A 27 -28.67 20.75 3.21
N GLY A 28 -27.41 21.10 2.97
CA GLY A 28 -26.96 22.43 2.62
C GLY A 28 -27.00 22.52 1.11
N SER A 29 -28.01 23.21 0.61
CA SER A 29 -28.09 23.91 -0.66
C SER A 29 -27.50 23.24 -1.90
N GLY A 30 -28.32 22.58 -2.66
CA GLY A 30 -28.10 22.23 -4.06
C GLY A 30 -28.02 20.72 -4.32
N PRO A 31 -28.73 20.21 -5.32
CA PRO A 31 -28.72 18.80 -5.63
C PRO A 31 -27.36 18.39 -6.15
N GLY A 32 -26.66 17.53 -5.41
CA GLY A 32 -25.73 16.61 -6.02
C GLY A 32 -24.36 17.11 -6.42
N GLN A 33 -23.76 18.11 -5.76
CA GLN A 33 -22.39 18.53 -6.08
C GLN A 33 -21.30 17.46 -5.82
N TYR A 34 -21.62 16.37 -5.15
CA TYR A 34 -20.68 15.35 -4.72
C TYR A 34 -20.93 13.94 -5.27
N LEU A 35 -22.02 13.74 -6.00
CA LEU A 35 -22.32 12.47 -6.63
C LEU A 35 -22.33 12.66 -8.15
N HIS A 36 -21.24 12.27 -8.81
CA HIS A 36 -21.24 12.09 -10.25
C HIS A 36 -22.00 10.82 -10.59
N HIS A 37 -23.20 10.95 -11.13
CA HIS A 37 -23.88 9.85 -11.78
C HIS A 37 -23.24 9.65 -13.15
N SER A 38 -22.47 8.58 -13.28
CA SER A 38 -21.95 8.18 -14.59
C SER A 38 -23.12 7.65 -15.44
N ILE A 39 -23.25 8.16 -16.66
CA ILE A 39 -24.20 7.67 -17.67
C ILE A 39 -23.69 6.44 -18.41
N VAL A 40 -22.44 6.04 -18.17
CA VAL A 40 -21.79 4.88 -18.78
C VAL A 40 -21.22 3.97 -17.68
N PRO A 41 -21.08 2.66 -17.95
CA PRO A 41 -20.42 1.74 -17.00
C PRO A 41 -18.99 2.18 -16.66
N THR A 42 -18.53 1.86 -15.46
CA THR A 42 -17.17 2.21 -14.97
C THR A 42 -16.06 1.79 -15.92
N MET A 43 -16.25 0.66 -16.63
CA MET A 43 -15.25 0.12 -17.55
C MET A 43 -15.40 0.64 -19.00
N HIS A 44 -16.32 1.57 -19.26
CA HIS A 44 -16.59 2.06 -20.61
C HIS A 44 -15.38 2.61 -21.33
N TYR A 45 -14.56 3.37 -20.62
CA TYR A 45 -13.35 4.01 -21.17
C TYR A 45 -12.09 3.17 -21.01
N GLN A 46 -12.18 1.94 -20.50
CA GLN A 46 -11.02 1.10 -20.20
C GLN A 46 -10.11 0.87 -21.42
N ASP A 47 -10.69 0.67 -22.59
CA ASP A 47 -9.95 0.43 -23.83
C ASP A 47 -9.17 1.67 -24.32
N SER A 48 -9.57 2.87 -23.92
CA SER A 48 -8.90 4.14 -24.26
C SER A 48 -7.78 4.53 -23.29
N LEU A 49 -7.68 3.87 -22.13
CA LEU A 49 -6.64 4.16 -21.15
C LEU A 49 -5.27 3.62 -21.59
N PRO A 50 -4.18 4.39 -21.36
CA PRO A 50 -2.84 3.92 -21.68
C PRO A 50 -2.49 2.70 -20.82
N ARG A 51 -1.90 1.69 -21.46
CA ARG A 51 -1.38 0.52 -20.76
C ARG A 51 -0.08 0.85 -20.07
N LEU A 52 0.04 0.44 -18.82
CA LEU A 52 1.30 0.53 -18.10
C LEU A 52 2.20 -0.65 -18.46
N PRO A 53 3.47 -0.40 -18.82
CA PRO A 53 4.37 -1.47 -19.26
C PRO A 53 4.75 -2.40 -18.11
N ILE A 54 4.80 -3.69 -18.39
CA ILE A 54 5.41 -4.67 -17.49
C ILE A 54 6.93 -4.42 -17.48
N PRO A 55 7.56 -4.24 -16.30
CA PRO A 55 9.01 -4.06 -16.20
C PRO A 55 9.76 -5.26 -16.78
N LYS A 56 10.96 -5.06 -17.31
CA LYS A 56 11.84 -6.17 -17.65
C LYS A 56 12.23 -6.96 -16.41
N LEU A 57 12.30 -8.28 -16.52
CA LEU A 57 12.67 -9.13 -15.37
C LEU A 57 14.06 -8.76 -14.82
N GLU A 58 14.99 -8.42 -15.70
CA GLU A 58 16.34 -7.94 -15.35
C GLU A 58 16.27 -6.71 -14.42
N ASP A 59 15.54 -5.68 -14.84
CA ASP A 59 15.40 -4.43 -14.10
C ASP A 59 14.73 -4.66 -12.74
N THR A 60 13.77 -5.57 -12.69
CA THR A 60 13.08 -5.97 -11.45
C THR A 60 14.05 -6.62 -10.46
N ILE A 61 14.83 -7.60 -10.92
CA ILE A 61 15.82 -8.27 -10.08
C ILE A 61 16.91 -7.29 -9.60
N GLN A 62 17.39 -6.42 -10.48
CA GLN A 62 18.40 -5.43 -10.11
C GLN A 62 17.88 -4.47 -9.03
N ARG A 63 16.64 -3.98 -9.16
CA ARG A 63 16.01 -3.10 -8.16
C ARG A 63 15.77 -3.82 -6.84
N TYR A 64 15.33 -5.07 -6.90
CA TYR A 64 15.16 -5.89 -5.71
C TYR A 64 16.50 -6.05 -4.95
N LEU A 65 17.57 -6.44 -5.64
CA LEU A 65 18.91 -6.56 -5.03
C LEU A 65 19.42 -5.22 -4.48
N SER A 66 19.20 -4.13 -5.20
CA SER A 66 19.57 -2.80 -4.72
C SER A 66 18.83 -2.40 -3.44
N ALA A 67 17.56 -2.78 -3.31
CA ALA A 67 16.77 -2.54 -2.10
C ALA A 67 17.19 -3.45 -0.93
N GLN A 68 17.68 -4.65 -1.20
CA GLN A 68 18.16 -5.59 -0.18
C GLN A 68 19.55 -5.25 0.35
N LYS A 69 20.40 -4.66 -0.50
CA LYS A 69 21.82 -4.38 -0.15
C LYS A 69 22.04 -3.66 1.18
N PRO A 70 21.29 -2.61 1.56
CA PRO A 70 21.46 -1.94 2.84
C PRO A 70 20.89 -2.72 4.04
N LEU A 71 20.10 -3.78 3.80
CA LEU A 71 19.39 -4.53 4.85
C LEU A 71 20.07 -5.85 5.21
N LEU A 72 20.97 -6.35 4.35
CA LEU A 72 21.58 -7.67 4.46
C LEU A 72 23.07 -7.57 4.72
N ASN A 73 23.61 -8.56 5.46
CA ASN A 73 25.05 -8.74 5.52
C ASN A 73 25.57 -9.43 4.23
N ASP A 74 26.89 -9.45 4.03
CA ASP A 74 27.52 -9.96 2.82
C ASP A 74 27.20 -11.44 2.51
N SER A 75 27.00 -12.26 3.52
CA SER A 75 26.67 -13.68 3.34
C SER A 75 25.21 -13.83 2.85
N GLN A 76 24.29 -13.13 3.48
CA GLN A 76 22.88 -13.11 3.10
C GLN A 76 22.69 -12.52 1.71
N LEU A 77 23.39 -11.43 1.41
CA LEU A 77 23.32 -10.79 0.09
C LEU A 77 23.79 -11.74 -1.02
N ARG A 78 24.93 -12.43 -0.84
CA ARG A 78 25.39 -13.44 -1.81
C ARG A 78 24.40 -14.57 -2.01
N GLN A 79 23.75 -15.04 -0.96
CA GLN A 79 22.70 -16.06 -1.05
C GLN A 79 21.50 -15.57 -1.86
N THR A 80 21.01 -14.37 -1.54
CA THR A 80 19.90 -13.73 -2.27
C THR A 80 20.27 -13.50 -3.75
N GLU A 81 21.50 -13.09 -4.05
CA GLU A 81 21.99 -12.95 -5.42
C GLU A 81 21.96 -14.29 -6.19
N GLN A 82 22.31 -15.39 -5.54
CA GLN A 82 22.25 -16.74 -6.15
C GLN A 82 20.81 -17.13 -6.46
N PHE A 83 19.87 -16.94 -5.53
CA PHE A 83 18.45 -17.20 -5.76
C PHE A 83 17.89 -16.34 -6.89
N CYS A 84 18.22 -15.04 -6.91
CA CYS A 84 17.84 -14.13 -7.99
C CYS A 84 18.38 -14.58 -9.35
N LYS A 85 19.64 -15.02 -9.41
CA LYS A 85 20.28 -15.51 -10.64
C LYS A 85 19.63 -16.79 -11.14
N SER A 86 19.38 -17.75 -10.23
CA SER A 86 18.69 -19.00 -10.55
C SER A 86 17.26 -18.71 -11.06
N PHE A 87 16.50 -17.90 -10.35
CA PHE A 87 15.15 -17.50 -10.74
C PHE A 87 15.14 -16.82 -12.12
N LYS A 88 15.97 -15.80 -12.32
CA LYS A 88 16.05 -15.03 -13.57
C LYS A 88 16.37 -15.91 -14.79
N ASN A 89 17.30 -16.83 -14.65
CA ASN A 89 17.75 -17.68 -15.74
C ASN A 89 16.89 -18.94 -15.95
N GLY A 90 16.10 -19.31 -14.93
CA GLY A 90 15.21 -20.47 -14.94
C GLY A 90 13.75 -20.09 -15.09
N ILE A 91 12.96 -20.52 -14.11
CA ILE A 91 11.50 -20.44 -14.12
C ILE A 91 10.97 -18.99 -14.22
N GLY A 92 11.67 -18.02 -13.66
CA GLY A 92 11.27 -16.61 -13.70
C GLY A 92 11.20 -16.07 -15.12
N LYS A 93 12.14 -16.49 -16.00
CA LYS A 93 12.13 -16.10 -17.41
C LYS A 93 10.89 -16.64 -18.14
N GLU A 94 10.50 -17.87 -17.84
CA GLU A 94 9.34 -18.49 -18.45
C GLU A 94 8.03 -17.85 -17.94
N LEU A 95 7.92 -17.66 -16.64
CA LEU A 95 6.78 -16.96 -16.03
C LEU A 95 6.63 -15.53 -16.56
N HIS A 96 7.74 -14.81 -16.71
CA HIS A 96 7.72 -13.45 -17.28
C HIS A 96 7.21 -13.42 -18.72
N LYS A 97 7.66 -14.36 -19.58
CA LYS A 97 7.15 -14.48 -20.96
C LYS A 97 5.64 -14.71 -20.97
N GLN A 98 5.15 -15.59 -20.10
CA GLN A 98 3.74 -15.91 -20.01
C GLN A 98 2.93 -14.72 -19.48
N LEU A 99 3.44 -14.00 -18.49
CA LEU A 99 2.81 -12.79 -17.97
C LEU A 99 2.66 -11.73 -19.07
N VAL A 100 3.71 -11.47 -19.84
CA VAL A 100 3.68 -10.54 -20.99
C VAL A 100 2.71 -11.01 -22.07
N ALA A 101 2.64 -12.32 -22.35
CA ALA A 101 1.70 -12.85 -23.32
C ALA A 101 0.24 -12.69 -22.87
N GLN A 102 -0.04 -12.95 -21.60
CA GLN A 102 -1.38 -12.74 -21.01
C GLN A 102 -1.79 -11.27 -21.01
N ASP A 103 -0.88 -10.37 -20.68
CA ASP A 103 -1.15 -8.93 -20.71
C ASP A 103 -1.51 -8.43 -22.11
N LYS A 104 -0.87 -8.97 -23.15
CA LYS A 104 -1.20 -8.64 -24.54
C LYS A 104 -2.59 -9.16 -24.96
N GLN A 105 -3.03 -10.28 -24.41
CA GLN A 105 -4.34 -10.88 -24.71
C GLN A 105 -5.47 -10.23 -23.91
N ASN A 106 -5.19 -9.79 -22.70
CA ASN A 106 -6.18 -9.15 -21.84
C ASN A 106 -6.35 -7.67 -22.24
N LYS A 107 -7.53 -7.34 -22.74
CA LYS A 107 -7.92 -5.95 -23.01
C LYS A 107 -8.07 -5.10 -21.75
N HIS A 108 -8.15 -5.73 -20.59
CA HIS A 108 -8.43 -5.10 -19.31
C HIS A 108 -7.21 -5.13 -18.40
N THR A 109 -6.78 -3.97 -18.01
CA THR A 109 -5.93 -3.62 -16.87
C THR A 109 -4.69 -4.45 -16.62
N SER A 110 -3.56 -3.90 -17.00
CA SER A 110 -2.29 -4.29 -16.40
C SER A 110 -2.28 -3.91 -14.91
N TYR A 111 -2.33 -4.90 -14.03
CA TYR A 111 -2.21 -4.70 -12.57
C TYR A 111 -0.81 -4.27 -12.14
N ILE A 112 0.14 -4.23 -13.06
CA ILE A 112 1.54 -3.92 -12.80
C ILE A 112 1.82 -2.53 -13.30
N SER A 113 1.47 -1.56 -12.47
CA SER A 113 1.77 -0.17 -12.74
C SER A 113 3.08 0.22 -12.10
N GLY A 114 4.00 0.69 -12.90
CA GLY A 114 5.19 1.35 -12.41
C GLY A 114 6.44 0.49 -12.44
N GLN A 115 7.50 1.07 -11.94
CA GLN A 115 8.84 0.50 -12.00
C GLN A 115 9.23 -0.23 -10.70
N GLY A 116 8.25 -0.51 -9.81
CA GLY A 116 8.45 -1.27 -8.59
C GLY A 116 8.75 -2.75 -8.88
N PHE A 117 9.68 -3.32 -8.14
CA PHE A 117 10.01 -4.74 -8.25
C PHE A 117 8.99 -5.63 -7.53
N ASP A 118 8.37 -5.13 -6.47
CA ASP A 118 7.48 -5.84 -5.58
C ASP A 118 6.26 -6.41 -6.30
N ARG A 119 5.55 -5.58 -7.05
CA ARG A 119 4.34 -5.99 -7.78
C ARG A 119 4.64 -6.96 -8.92
N HIS A 120 5.77 -6.78 -9.59
CA HIS A 120 6.17 -7.69 -10.66
C HIS A 120 6.52 -9.07 -10.08
N LEU A 121 7.34 -9.13 -9.01
CA LEU A 121 7.64 -10.39 -8.33
C LEU A 121 6.39 -11.06 -7.76
N PHE A 122 5.48 -10.28 -7.15
CA PHE A 122 4.20 -10.81 -6.68
C PHE A 122 3.36 -11.42 -7.82
N ALA A 123 3.28 -10.75 -8.98
CA ALA A 123 2.53 -11.27 -10.12
C ALA A 123 3.15 -12.59 -10.65
N LEU A 124 4.48 -12.70 -10.68
CA LEU A 124 5.16 -13.94 -11.08
C LEU A 124 4.93 -15.06 -10.06
N GLN A 125 4.91 -14.76 -8.76
CA GLN A 125 4.56 -15.70 -7.70
C GLN A 125 3.13 -16.22 -7.86
N TYR A 126 2.18 -15.32 -8.05
CA TYR A 126 0.78 -15.67 -8.26
C TYR A 126 0.59 -16.54 -9.51
N LEU A 127 1.27 -16.21 -10.61
CA LEU A 127 1.21 -16.99 -11.85
C LEU A 127 1.80 -18.39 -11.66
N ALA A 128 2.89 -18.53 -10.91
CA ALA A 128 3.45 -19.84 -10.56
C ALA A 128 2.44 -20.69 -9.77
N ALA A 129 1.82 -20.11 -8.75
CA ALA A 129 0.81 -20.79 -7.94
C ALA A 129 -0.42 -21.19 -8.78
N ALA A 130 -0.93 -20.29 -9.62
CA ALA A 130 -2.08 -20.56 -10.50
C ALA A 130 -1.82 -21.71 -11.51
N LYS A 131 -0.56 -21.99 -11.81
CA LYS A 131 -0.13 -23.09 -12.70
C LYS A 131 0.28 -24.36 -11.97
N GLY A 132 0.17 -24.40 -10.65
CA GLY A 132 0.61 -25.53 -9.85
C GLY A 132 2.14 -25.74 -9.86
N ILE A 133 2.91 -24.72 -10.19
CA ILE A 133 4.37 -24.75 -10.14
C ILE A 133 4.81 -24.59 -8.69
N ALA A 134 5.76 -25.42 -8.25
CA ALA A 134 6.35 -25.30 -6.93
C ALA A 134 6.92 -23.89 -6.72
N LEU A 135 6.76 -23.35 -5.50
CA LEU A 135 7.21 -22.01 -5.17
C LEU A 135 8.73 -21.88 -5.42
N PRO A 136 9.18 -20.97 -6.30
CA PRO A 136 10.60 -20.79 -6.56
C PRO A 136 11.38 -20.34 -5.33
N GLU A 137 12.64 -20.75 -5.22
CA GLU A 137 13.53 -20.50 -4.07
C GLU A 137 13.64 -19.02 -3.68
N LEU A 138 13.58 -18.12 -4.66
CA LEU A 138 13.57 -16.68 -4.41
C LEU A 138 12.49 -16.25 -3.41
N TYR A 139 11.30 -16.85 -3.46
CA TYR A 139 10.18 -16.52 -2.58
C TYR A 139 10.26 -17.20 -1.21
N LEU A 140 11.15 -18.18 -1.05
CA LEU A 140 11.48 -18.84 0.21
C LEU A 140 12.66 -18.16 0.93
N ASP A 141 13.35 -17.25 0.27
CA ASP A 141 14.45 -16.50 0.85
C ASP A 141 13.94 -15.66 2.05
N PRO A 142 14.51 -15.79 3.25
CA PRO A 142 14.19 -14.96 4.39
C PRO A 142 14.26 -13.45 4.09
N ALA A 143 15.19 -13.03 3.22
CA ALA A 143 15.31 -11.65 2.78
C ALA A 143 14.06 -11.19 1.99
N TYR A 144 13.47 -12.05 1.15
CA TYR A 144 12.22 -11.73 0.44
C TYR A 144 11.05 -11.62 1.41
N VAL A 145 10.96 -12.51 2.39
CA VAL A 145 9.92 -12.47 3.42
C VAL A 145 10.03 -11.19 4.25
N GLN A 146 11.24 -10.83 4.66
CA GLN A 146 11.50 -9.65 5.49
C GLN A 146 11.15 -8.34 4.78
N ILE A 147 11.56 -8.15 3.51
CA ILE A 147 11.27 -6.91 2.78
C ILE A 147 9.77 -6.72 2.48
N ASN A 148 9.01 -7.82 2.46
CA ASN A 148 7.56 -7.80 2.28
C ASN A 148 6.77 -7.76 3.60
N HIS A 149 7.44 -7.79 4.75
CA HIS A 149 6.81 -7.66 6.06
C HIS A 149 6.56 -6.19 6.39
N ASN A 150 5.47 -5.63 5.83
CA ASN A 150 5.13 -4.22 5.96
C ASN A 150 4.43 -3.94 7.29
N ILE A 151 5.21 -3.64 8.33
CA ILE A 151 4.70 -3.25 9.66
C ILE A 151 3.88 -1.96 9.58
N LEU A 152 4.31 -0.99 8.76
CA LEU A 152 3.56 0.23 8.49
C LEU A 152 2.99 0.16 7.09
N SER A 153 1.68 0.09 6.98
CA SER A 153 0.96 0.18 5.72
C SER A 153 0.16 1.45 5.69
N THR A 154 0.44 2.33 4.74
CA THR A 154 -0.16 3.67 4.67
C THR A 154 -0.87 3.88 3.35
N SER A 155 -2.00 4.58 3.39
CA SER A 155 -2.73 4.99 2.19
C SER A 155 -3.47 6.29 2.44
N THR A 156 -3.63 7.10 1.39
CA THR A 156 -4.50 8.26 1.41
C THR A 156 -5.79 7.97 0.63
N LEU A 157 -6.92 8.41 1.17
CA LEU A 157 -8.21 8.41 0.49
C LEU A 157 -8.65 9.87 0.37
N SER A 158 -8.27 10.50 -0.73
CA SER A 158 -8.70 11.87 -1.03
C SER A 158 -9.98 11.82 -1.86
N SER A 159 -11.09 12.20 -1.25
CA SER A 159 -12.38 12.32 -1.92
C SER A 159 -13.19 13.42 -1.24
N PRO A 160 -13.93 14.25 -1.99
CA PRO A 160 -14.86 15.20 -1.40
C PRO A 160 -15.95 14.56 -0.53
N ALA A 161 -16.24 13.28 -0.76
CA ALA A 161 -17.26 12.53 -0.02
C ALA A 161 -16.72 11.84 1.24
N VAL A 162 -15.39 11.76 1.43
CA VAL A 162 -14.76 11.03 2.53
C VAL A 162 -13.74 11.93 3.20
N SER A 163 -13.98 12.29 4.45
CA SER A 163 -13.03 13.09 5.23
C SER A 163 -11.82 12.28 5.68
N LEU A 164 -12.00 11.02 6.00
CA LEU A 164 -10.94 10.16 6.49
C LEU A 164 -11.34 8.68 6.32
N GLY A 165 -10.47 7.91 5.69
CA GLY A 165 -10.64 6.46 5.52
C GLY A 165 -9.67 5.66 6.37
N GLY A 166 -9.83 4.33 6.40
CA GLY A 166 -8.95 3.42 7.09
C GLY A 166 -9.06 2.01 6.53
N PHE A 167 -8.09 1.17 6.85
CA PHE A 167 -8.03 -0.22 6.45
C PHE A 167 -7.29 -1.05 7.50
N ALA A 168 -7.45 -2.38 7.46
CA ALA A 168 -6.79 -3.28 8.40
C ALA A 168 -5.28 -3.38 8.09
N PRO A 169 -4.43 -3.68 9.11
CA PRO A 169 -3.02 -3.97 8.88
C PRO A 169 -2.82 -5.15 7.92
N VAL A 170 -1.78 -5.10 7.10
CA VAL A 170 -1.45 -6.17 6.15
C VAL A 170 -0.68 -7.33 6.80
N VAL A 171 -0.12 -7.11 7.99
CA VAL A 171 0.55 -8.13 8.80
C VAL A 171 0.01 -8.11 10.23
N PRO A 172 0.02 -9.26 10.96
CA PRO A 172 -0.59 -9.35 12.30
C PRO A 172 0.02 -8.44 13.36
N ASP A 173 1.26 -8.04 13.21
CA ASP A 173 2.02 -7.15 14.09
C ASP A 173 2.18 -5.74 13.52
N GLY A 174 1.40 -5.39 12.51
CA GLY A 174 1.47 -4.11 11.80
C GLY A 174 0.41 -3.11 12.21
N PHE A 175 0.49 -1.95 11.53
CA PHE A 175 -0.50 -0.88 11.58
C PHE A 175 -1.03 -0.58 10.18
N GLY A 176 -2.34 -0.38 10.07
CA GLY A 176 -3.00 0.16 8.88
C GLY A 176 -3.31 1.64 9.13
N ILE A 177 -2.74 2.53 8.30
CA ILE A 177 -2.79 3.97 8.51
C ILE A 177 -3.45 4.63 7.31
N GLY A 178 -4.71 5.00 7.45
CA GLY A 178 -5.39 5.84 6.48
C GLY A 178 -5.21 7.31 6.84
N TYR A 179 -4.65 8.11 5.94
CA TYR A 179 -4.38 9.52 6.22
C TYR A 179 -5.01 10.44 5.16
N ALA A 180 -5.25 11.69 5.57
CA ALA A 180 -5.67 12.76 4.69
C ALA A 180 -4.93 14.04 5.04
N VAL A 181 -4.52 14.78 4.00
CA VAL A 181 -3.87 16.08 4.12
C VAL A 181 -4.76 17.09 3.40
N HIS A 182 -5.22 18.07 4.12
CA HIS A 182 -6.05 19.18 3.61
C HIS A 182 -5.34 20.52 3.85
N ASP A 183 -5.86 21.58 3.30
CA ASP A 183 -5.23 22.91 3.38
C ASP A 183 -5.03 23.40 4.82
N ASN A 184 -5.91 22.99 5.74
CA ASN A 184 -5.95 23.50 7.10
C ASN A 184 -5.93 22.43 8.20
N TRP A 185 -5.82 21.16 7.83
CA TRP A 185 -5.71 20.07 8.80
C TRP A 185 -5.08 18.81 8.18
N ILE A 186 -4.45 18.03 9.03
CA ILE A 186 -3.97 16.68 8.73
C ILE A 186 -4.69 15.72 9.66
N GLY A 187 -5.12 14.57 9.14
CA GLY A 187 -5.76 13.55 9.95
C GLY A 187 -5.32 12.15 9.57
N CYS A 188 -5.36 11.23 10.51
CA CYS A 188 -5.19 9.82 10.23
C CYS A 188 -6.05 8.93 11.11
N ASN A 189 -6.43 7.77 10.55
CA ASN A 189 -6.98 6.64 11.28
C ASN A 189 -5.91 5.56 11.37
N VAL A 190 -5.68 5.04 12.55
CA VAL A 190 -4.76 3.91 12.77
C VAL A 190 -5.54 2.71 13.26
N SER A 191 -5.38 1.60 12.56
CA SER A 191 -5.88 0.30 12.95
C SER A 191 -4.71 -0.63 13.32
N SER A 192 -4.93 -1.52 14.26
CA SER A 192 -3.98 -2.57 14.65
C SER A 192 -4.72 -3.81 15.12
N TYR A 193 -4.05 -4.96 15.04
CA TYR A 193 -4.50 -6.16 15.76
C TYR A 193 -4.11 -6.06 17.24
N PRO A 194 -4.67 -6.92 18.14
CA PRO A 194 -4.51 -6.80 19.60
C PRO A 194 -3.07 -6.75 20.13
N ARG A 195 -2.09 -7.17 19.32
CA ARG A 195 -0.67 -7.16 19.70
C ARG A 195 0.00 -5.79 19.64
N ARG A 196 -0.66 -4.77 19.08
CA ARG A 196 -0.12 -3.41 18.90
C ARG A 196 -1.05 -2.38 19.51
N ASN A 197 -0.46 -1.32 20.08
CA ASN A 197 -1.19 -0.22 20.68
C ASN A 197 -1.35 0.94 19.68
N ALA A 198 -2.48 0.97 18.98
CA ALA A 198 -2.79 2.03 18.01
C ALA A 198 -2.87 3.42 18.66
N ARG A 199 -3.29 3.52 19.94
CA ARG A 199 -3.38 4.80 20.66
C ARG A 199 -1.98 5.38 20.90
N GLU A 200 -1.07 4.58 21.40
CA GLU A 200 0.31 5.00 21.64
C GLU A 200 1.00 5.42 20.34
N PHE A 201 0.79 4.65 19.26
CA PHE A 201 1.28 5.02 17.94
C PHE A 201 0.73 6.39 17.47
N LEU A 202 -0.57 6.66 17.67
CA LEU A 202 -1.17 7.94 17.33
C LEU A 202 -0.58 9.09 18.14
N GLN A 203 -0.31 8.90 19.43
CA GLN A 203 0.34 9.92 20.26
C GLN A 203 1.75 10.25 19.76
N CYS A 204 2.49 9.23 19.29
CA CYS A 204 3.81 9.47 18.68
C CYS A 204 3.70 10.24 17.36
N VAL A 205 2.69 9.95 16.53
CA VAL A 205 2.44 10.69 15.28
C VAL A 205 2.08 12.13 15.57
N GLU A 206 1.18 12.37 16.53
CA GLU A 206 0.76 13.70 16.96
C GLU A 206 1.96 14.53 17.42
N LYS A 207 2.74 13.99 18.37
CA LYS A 207 3.96 14.65 18.87
C LYS A 207 4.93 14.94 17.74
N SER A 208 5.15 14.00 16.83
CA SER A 208 6.09 14.19 15.70
C SER A 208 5.64 15.31 14.76
N LEU A 209 4.33 15.44 14.52
CA LEU A 209 3.78 16.52 13.69
C LEU A 209 3.89 17.87 14.39
N GLU A 210 3.67 17.92 15.70
CA GLU A 210 3.86 19.13 16.52
C GLU A 210 5.32 19.56 16.54
N ASP A 211 6.25 18.62 16.76
CA ASP A 211 7.69 18.87 16.75
C ASP A 211 8.16 19.41 15.39
N MET A 212 7.67 18.82 14.26
CA MET A 212 7.98 19.32 12.93
C MET A 212 7.42 20.74 12.72
N PHE A 213 6.23 21.02 13.20
CA PHE A 213 5.62 22.34 13.09
C PHE A 213 6.41 23.39 13.91
N ASP A 214 6.81 23.06 15.14
CA ASP A 214 7.63 23.93 15.97
C ASP A 214 8.98 24.26 15.31
N VAL A 215 9.64 23.27 14.67
CA VAL A 215 10.88 23.51 13.91
C VAL A 215 10.64 24.45 12.72
N LEU A 216 9.53 24.26 11.99
CA LEU A 216 9.19 25.15 10.87
C LEU A 216 8.90 26.58 11.31
N GLU A 217 8.41 26.78 12.54
CA GLU A 217 8.22 28.09 13.15
C GLU A 217 9.48 28.65 13.85
N GLY A 218 10.61 27.94 13.76
CA GLY A 218 11.88 28.34 14.39
C GLY A 218 11.91 28.18 15.92
N LYS A 219 11.02 27.35 16.47
CA LYS A 219 10.99 27.02 17.90
C LYS A 219 11.89 25.82 18.20
N SER A 220 12.41 25.75 19.42
CA SER A 220 13.16 24.59 19.88
C SER A 220 12.23 23.43 20.22
N ILE A 221 12.60 22.20 19.82
CA ILE A 221 11.88 20.99 20.21
C ILE A 221 12.01 20.80 21.72
N LYS A 222 10.89 20.61 22.40
CA LYS A 222 10.87 20.25 23.82
C LYS A 222 11.15 18.75 23.94
N THR A 223 12.35 18.42 24.44
CA THR A 223 12.74 17.03 24.78
C THR A 223 12.01 16.51 26.00
#